data_82d74f19fae3e08321d056b9c6972a9e
#
_entry.id   82d74f19fae3e08321d056b9c6972a9e
#
_cell.length_a   1.000
_cell.length_b   1.000
_cell.length_c   1.000
_cell.angle_alpha   90.00
_cell.angle_beta   90.00
_cell.angle_gamma   90.00
#
_symmetry.space_group_name_H-M   'P 1'
#
loop_
_entity.id
_entity.type
_entity.pdbx_description
1 polymer ?
#
loop_
_entity_poly.entity_id
_entity_poly.type
_entity_poly.pdbx_seq_one_letter_code
_entity_poly.pdbx_strand_id
1 'polypeptide(L)'
;PEEILFIYKLGPKKAVEYLVYYENISTNHMPDFNESDIHDPGLVNFPPSRPATTKLAKENGEALGIKVKISGNRKMQPIVNKFFFWLRASKLETQRVSYWWANRMLNSPRPLEEKMTLFWHNHFANNESKIRDYRKLLLQNKTFRLHATGNFRNLLVATAKDPAMLYFLDAGQNIKGAPNENFAREIMELFTLGVGNYEEKDIREAARAFTGWDTNDLEFIVNKDKHDSNKKTILGHTGNFTGEE
;
A
#
# COMPACT_ATOMS: atom_id res chain seq x y z
N PRO A 1 -17.91 21.55 18.91
CA PRO A 1 -19.11 21.72 19.76
C PRO A 1 -20.40 21.73 18.95
N GLU A 2 -20.44 22.43 17.80
CA GLU A 2 -21.66 22.59 16.99
C GLU A 2 -22.13 21.27 16.37
N GLU A 3 -21.21 20.47 15.85
CA GLU A 3 -21.50 19.15 15.28
C GLU A 3 -22.06 18.18 16.33
N ILE A 4 -21.49 18.17 17.54
CA ILE A 4 -22.00 17.35 18.65
C ILE A 4 -23.43 17.76 18.99
N LEU A 5 -23.70 19.06 19.06
CA LEU A 5 -25.03 19.60 19.33
C LEU A 5 -26.02 19.25 18.21
N PHE A 6 -25.56 19.30 16.95
CA PHE A 6 -26.36 18.89 15.80
C PHE A 6 -26.77 17.42 15.90
N ILE A 7 -25.77 16.52 16.08
CA ILE A 7 -26.01 15.07 16.20
C ILE A 7 -26.91 14.76 17.39
N TYR A 8 -26.70 15.43 18.54
CA TYR A 8 -27.53 15.28 19.71
C TYR A 8 -29.00 15.65 19.43
N LYS A 9 -29.26 16.75 18.72
CA LYS A 9 -30.61 17.19 18.35
C LYS A 9 -31.35 16.23 17.40
N LEU A 10 -30.61 15.44 16.60
CA LEU A 10 -31.22 14.42 15.73
C LEU A 10 -31.87 13.29 16.51
N GLY A 11 -31.41 13.02 17.73
CA GLY A 11 -31.79 11.85 18.51
C GLY A 11 -31.12 10.56 17.99
N PRO A 12 -31.09 9.47 18.75
CA PRO A 12 -30.22 8.31 18.49
C PRO A 12 -30.40 7.68 17.10
N LYS A 13 -31.67 7.45 16.69
CA LYS A 13 -31.96 6.78 15.42
C LYS A 13 -31.47 7.59 14.21
N LYS A 14 -31.87 8.87 14.13
CA LYS A 14 -31.48 9.74 13.02
C LYS A 14 -29.99 10.08 13.05
N ALA A 15 -29.37 10.14 14.22
CA ALA A 15 -27.93 10.32 14.35
C ALA A 15 -27.17 9.13 13.74
N VAL A 16 -27.60 7.89 14.01
CA VAL A 16 -27.01 6.70 13.37
C VAL A 16 -27.23 6.72 11.86
N GLU A 17 -28.44 7.01 11.40
CA GLU A 17 -28.75 7.13 9.98
C GLU A 17 -27.86 8.18 9.29
N TYR A 18 -27.71 9.36 9.88
CA TYR A 18 -26.83 10.42 9.39
C TYR A 18 -25.37 10.00 9.30
N LEU A 19 -24.86 9.29 10.31
CA LEU A 19 -23.48 8.83 10.35
C LEU A 19 -23.21 7.69 9.36
N VAL A 20 -24.16 6.77 9.19
CA VAL A 20 -23.97 5.55 8.37
C VAL A 20 -24.21 5.82 6.89
N TYR A 21 -25.23 6.60 6.54
CA TYR A 21 -25.58 6.91 5.14
C TYR A 21 -24.97 8.22 4.66
N TYR A 22 -23.69 8.39 4.91
CA TYR A 22 -22.94 9.62 4.61
C TYR A 22 -22.70 9.84 3.11
N GLU A 23 -22.95 8.87 2.25
CA GLU A 23 -22.72 8.98 0.80
C GLU A 23 -23.50 10.14 0.18
N ASN A 24 -24.65 10.48 0.76
CA ASN A 24 -25.48 11.61 0.34
C ASN A 24 -24.95 12.97 0.80
N ILE A 25 -23.95 13.01 1.67
CA ILE A 25 -23.33 14.24 2.16
C ILE A 25 -22.21 14.65 1.22
N SER A 26 -22.31 15.83 0.60
CA SER A 26 -21.26 16.31 -0.30
C SER A 26 -19.97 16.65 0.43
N THR A 27 -18.85 16.23 -0.14
CA THR A 27 -17.50 16.60 0.29
C THR A 27 -16.77 17.46 -0.75
N ASN A 28 -17.49 18.01 -1.73
CA ASN A 28 -16.88 18.79 -2.83
C ASN A 28 -16.12 20.03 -2.37
N HIS A 29 -16.41 20.54 -1.16
CA HIS A 29 -15.67 21.64 -0.54
C HIS A 29 -14.37 21.19 0.15
N MET A 30 -14.17 19.88 0.31
CA MET A 30 -12.94 19.33 0.90
C MET A 30 -11.87 19.24 -0.18
N PRO A 31 -10.74 19.91 -0.02
CA PRO A 31 -9.68 19.86 -1.03
C PRO A 31 -9.07 18.45 -1.10
N ASP A 32 -8.79 18.00 -2.31
CA ASP A 32 -7.90 16.87 -2.53
C ASP A 32 -6.47 17.22 -2.10
N PHE A 33 -5.66 16.19 -1.92
CA PHE A 33 -4.24 16.41 -1.67
C PHE A 33 -3.62 17.09 -2.90
N ASN A 34 -3.00 18.25 -2.66
CA ASN A 34 -2.27 18.99 -3.68
C ASN A 34 -0.78 18.72 -3.53
N GLU A 35 -0.20 18.04 -4.50
CA GLU A 35 1.24 17.77 -4.55
C GLU A 35 2.02 19.08 -4.69
N SER A 36 3.22 19.15 -4.07
CA SER A 36 4.02 20.36 -4.08
C SER A 36 4.98 20.47 -5.26
N ASP A 37 5.00 19.46 -6.13
CA ASP A 37 5.97 19.32 -7.24
C ASP A 37 7.45 19.35 -6.78
N ILE A 38 7.70 19.13 -5.49
CA ILE A 38 9.05 19.08 -4.93
C ILE A 38 9.83 17.85 -5.41
N HIS A 39 9.13 16.79 -5.83
CA HIS A 39 9.77 15.60 -6.37
C HIS A 39 10.08 15.77 -7.87
N ASP A 40 11.22 15.21 -8.29
CA ASP A 40 11.59 15.19 -9.70
C ASP A 40 10.86 14.00 -10.39
N PRO A 41 9.95 14.26 -11.36
CA PRO A 41 9.26 13.18 -12.10
C PRO A 41 10.21 12.16 -12.75
N GLY A 42 11.43 12.57 -13.08
CA GLY A 42 12.47 11.67 -13.61
C GLY A 42 12.97 10.63 -12.60
N LEU A 43 12.62 10.78 -11.32
CA LEU A 43 12.97 9.84 -10.24
C LEU A 43 11.87 8.84 -9.92
N VAL A 44 10.70 8.91 -10.57
CA VAL A 44 9.54 8.05 -10.30
C VAL A 44 9.90 6.56 -10.37
N ASN A 45 10.72 6.16 -11.33
CA ASN A 45 11.17 4.78 -11.52
C ASN A 45 12.42 4.41 -10.71
N PHE A 46 12.84 5.26 -9.79
CA PHE A 46 14.04 5.02 -9.01
C PHE A 46 13.74 3.97 -7.91
N PRO A 47 14.56 2.92 -7.77
CA PRO A 47 14.26 1.87 -6.80
C PRO A 47 14.32 2.41 -5.37
N PRO A 48 13.34 2.05 -4.51
CA PRO A 48 13.21 2.62 -3.17
C PRO A 48 14.24 2.09 -2.17
N SER A 49 15.00 1.04 -2.48
CA SER A 49 16.00 0.48 -1.57
C SER A 49 17.42 0.88 -1.95
N ARG A 50 18.27 1.07 -0.94
CA ARG A 50 19.69 1.40 -1.15
C ARG A 50 20.46 0.33 -1.95
N PRO A 51 20.28 -0.99 -1.71
CA PRO A 51 20.91 -2.02 -2.54
C PRO A 51 20.50 -1.96 -4.01
N ALA A 52 19.19 -1.82 -4.28
CA ALA A 52 18.68 -1.71 -5.64
C ALA A 52 19.17 -0.44 -6.34
N THR A 53 19.27 0.68 -5.61
CA THR A 53 19.86 1.93 -6.10
C THR A 53 21.32 1.75 -6.46
N THR A 54 22.10 1.07 -5.64
CA THR A 54 23.52 0.79 -5.89
C THR A 54 23.68 -0.09 -7.13
N LYS A 55 22.81 -1.10 -7.28
CA LYS A 55 22.79 -1.97 -8.45
C LYS A 55 22.50 -1.17 -9.72
N LEU A 56 21.43 -0.36 -9.73
CA LEU A 56 21.07 0.49 -10.85
C LEU A 56 22.18 1.48 -11.20
N ALA A 57 22.82 2.09 -10.21
CA ALA A 57 23.95 2.99 -10.41
C ALA A 57 25.14 2.27 -11.06
N LYS A 58 25.40 1.03 -10.67
CA LYS A 58 26.44 0.20 -11.25
C LYS A 58 26.12 -0.14 -12.72
N GLU A 59 24.91 -0.61 -13.01
CA GLU A 59 24.45 -0.95 -14.35
C GLU A 59 24.52 0.25 -15.30
N ASN A 60 24.05 1.42 -14.87
CA ASN A 60 24.14 2.66 -15.64
C ASN A 60 25.60 3.10 -15.86
N GLY A 61 26.46 2.90 -14.88
CA GLY A 61 27.90 3.18 -15.03
C GLY A 61 28.56 2.26 -16.03
N GLU A 62 28.26 0.98 -15.99
CA GLU A 62 28.78 -0.02 -16.94
C GLU A 62 28.31 0.25 -18.38
N ALA A 63 27.01 0.63 -18.56
CA ALA A 63 26.46 1.04 -19.86
C ALA A 63 27.18 2.28 -20.46
N LEU A 64 27.74 3.13 -19.61
CA LEU A 64 28.56 4.29 -20.01
C LEU A 64 30.05 3.96 -20.13
N GLY A 65 30.45 2.68 -20.05
CA GLY A 65 31.84 2.24 -20.11
C GLY A 65 32.66 2.58 -18.84
N ILE A 66 32.00 2.83 -17.72
CA ILE A 66 32.66 3.21 -16.48
C ILE A 66 32.70 2.01 -15.52
N LYS A 67 33.92 1.58 -15.13
CA LYS A 67 34.07 0.61 -14.02
C LYS A 67 33.70 1.31 -12.69
N VAL A 68 32.51 1.02 -12.16
CA VAL A 68 32.02 1.63 -10.93
C VAL A 68 32.51 0.84 -9.71
N LYS A 69 33.41 1.44 -8.93
CA LYS A 69 33.67 1.01 -7.56
C LYS A 69 32.55 1.56 -6.66
N ILE A 70 32.03 0.73 -5.77
CA ILE A 70 30.85 1.03 -4.90
C ILE A 70 31.08 2.23 -3.98
N SER A 71 32.32 2.56 -3.65
CA SER A 71 32.66 3.71 -2.79
C SER A 71 33.49 4.73 -3.56
N GLY A 72 33.06 5.99 -3.54
CA GLY A 72 33.85 7.14 -3.94
C GLY A 72 33.92 7.47 -5.42
N ASN A 73 33.07 6.90 -6.28
CA ASN A 73 33.04 7.27 -7.68
C ASN A 73 32.22 8.54 -7.92
N ARG A 74 32.91 9.67 -8.11
CA ARG A 74 32.30 10.99 -8.33
C ARG A 74 31.33 11.05 -9.54
N LYS A 75 31.51 10.18 -10.57
CA LYS A 75 30.64 10.15 -11.74
C LYS A 75 29.24 9.59 -11.44
N MET A 76 29.10 8.74 -10.40
CA MET A 76 27.83 8.21 -9.95
C MET A 76 27.16 9.10 -8.90
N GLN A 77 27.86 10.11 -8.39
CA GLN A 77 27.33 11.00 -7.34
C GLN A 77 26.03 11.71 -7.75
N PRO A 78 25.82 12.16 -9.00
CA PRO A 78 24.54 12.75 -9.41
C PRO A 78 23.36 11.78 -9.26
N ILE A 79 23.50 10.50 -9.63
CA ILE A 79 22.45 9.49 -9.50
C ILE A 79 22.14 9.22 -8.01
N VAL A 80 23.18 9.07 -7.21
CA VAL A 80 23.05 8.90 -5.76
C VAL A 80 22.37 10.13 -5.12
N ASN A 81 22.77 11.34 -5.54
CA ASN A 81 22.17 12.57 -5.04
C ASN A 81 20.69 12.69 -5.41
N LYS A 82 20.32 12.34 -6.65
CA LYS A 82 18.92 12.30 -7.10
C LYS A 82 18.09 11.37 -6.24
N PHE A 83 18.58 10.15 -5.99
CA PHE A 83 17.91 9.20 -5.12
C PHE A 83 17.67 9.74 -3.71
N PHE A 84 18.69 10.33 -3.07
CA PHE A 84 18.52 10.90 -1.74
C PHE A 84 17.62 12.13 -1.75
N PHE A 85 17.64 12.93 -2.81
CA PHE A 85 16.71 14.03 -2.98
C PHE A 85 15.28 13.51 -3.04
N TRP A 86 15.01 12.51 -3.88
CA TRP A 86 13.69 11.90 -4.00
C TRP A 86 13.20 11.33 -2.66
N LEU A 87 14.04 10.61 -1.93
CA LEU A 87 13.68 10.08 -0.61
C LEU A 87 13.29 11.20 0.38
N ARG A 88 14.01 12.32 0.36
CA ARG A 88 13.68 13.45 1.22
C ARG A 88 12.40 14.14 0.78
N ALA A 89 12.23 14.35 -0.51
CA ALA A 89 11.02 14.93 -1.09
C ALA A 89 9.80 14.05 -0.77
N SER A 90 9.89 12.74 -0.97
CA SER A 90 8.83 11.79 -0.62
C SER A 90 8.50 11.83 0.87
N LYS A 91 9.47 11.93 1.76
CA LYS A 91 9.24 12.06 3.20
C LYS A 91 8.52 13.37 3.56
N LEU A 92 8.88 14.48 2.93
CA LEU A 92 8.18 15.75 3.11
C LEU A 92 6.74 15.68 2.61
N GLU A 93 6.52 15.11 1.42
CA GLU A 93 5.17 14.88 0.91
C GLU A 93 4.35 13.95 1.81
N THR A 94 4.94 12.89 2.38
CA THR A 94 4.26 12.03 3.36
C THR A 94 3.80 12.82 4.59
N GLN A 95 4.62 13.76 5.08
CA GLN A 95 4.19 14.65 6.17
C GLN A 95 3.03 15.56 5.75
N ARG A 96 3.06 16.11 4.53
CA ARG A 96 1.95 16.90 3.98
C ARG A 96 0.68 16.07 3.83
N VAL A 97 0.77 14.83 3.38
CA VAL A 97 -0.36 13.87 3.34
C VAL A 97 -0.92 13.67 4.75
N SER A 98 -0.08 13.52 5.76
CA SER A 98 -0.52 13.36 7.14
C SER A 98 -1.26 14.60 7.66
N TYR A 99 -0.78 15.80 7.36
CA TYR A 99 -1.47 17.06 7.73
C TYR A 99 -2.77 17.25 6.95
N TRP A 100 -2.78 16.96 5.66
CA TRP A 100 -3.98 16.99 4.83
C TRP A 100 -5.05 16.05 5.39
N TRP A 101 -4.67 14.82 5.74
CA TRP A 101 -5.61 13.85 6.29
C TRP A 101 -6.08 14.23 7.69
N ALA A 102 -5.21 14.73 8.56
CA ALA A 102 -5.61 15.27 9.86
C ALA A 102 -6.65 16.40 9.71
N ASN A 103 -6.43 17.30 8.75
CA ASN A 103 -7.39 18.36 8.46
C ASN A 103 -8.74 17.79 7.96
N ARG A 104 -8.72 16.75 7.13
CA ARG A 104 -9.95 16.05 6.72
C ARG A 104 -10.68 15.43 7.91
N MET A 105 -9.96 14.73 8.78
CA MET A 105 -10.57 14.13 9.98
C MET A 105 -11.25 15.15 10.89
N LEU A 106 -10.70 16.37 10.94
CA LEU A 106 -11.25 17.45 11.78
C LEU A 106 -12.44 18.19 11.14
N ASN A 107 -12.50 18.27 9.82
CA ASN A 107 -13.43 19.15 9.12
C ASN A 107 -14.37 18.41 8.15
N SER A 108 -14.24 17.09 8.00
CA SER A 108 -15.11 16.34 7.10
C SER A 108 -16.55 16.28 7.65
N PRO A 109 -17.56 16.58 6.83
CA PRO A 109 -18.95 16.38 7.20
C PRO A 109 -19.34 14.89 7.25
N ARG A 110 -18.39 13.99 6.92
CA ARG A 110 -18.54 12.53 6.97
C ARG A 110 -17.63 11.93 8.04
N PRO A 111 -17.89 12.18 9.35
CA PRO A 111 -16.97 11.77 10.41
C PRO A 111 -16.77 10.26 10.52
N LEU A 112 -17.78 9.45 10.19
CA LEU A 112 -17.66 7.99 10.21
C LEU A 112 -16.75 7.49 9.08
N GLU A 113 -16.82 8.07 7.88
CA GLU A 113 -15.93 7.73 6.76
C GLU A 113 -14.46 7.90 7.16
N GLU A 114 -14.09 9.05 7.73
CA GLU A 114 -12.71 9.31 8.16
C GLU A 114 -12.31 8.43 9.36
N LYS A 115 -13.23 8.17 10.29
CA LYS A 115 -13.00 7.26 11.43
C LYS A 115 -12.73 5.83 10.98
N MET A 116 -13.51 5.34 10.03
CA MET A 116 -13.31 4.01 9.46
C MET A 116 -12.05 3.94 8.59
N THR A 117 -11.72 5.00 7.87
CA THR A 117 -10.44 5.11 7.16
C THR A 117 -9.27 4.94 8.12
N LEU A 118 -9.30 5.62 9.27
CA LEU A 118 -8.29 5.46 10.32
C LEU A 118 -8.27 4.04 10.93
N PHE A 119 -9.44 3.45 11.14
CA PHE A 119 -9.55 2.07 11.62
C PHE A 119 -8.87 1.09 10.65
N TRP A 120 -9.11 1.22 9.35
CA TRP A 120 -8.49 0.36 8.34
C TRP A 120 -6.99 0.58 8.20
N HIS A 121 -6.48 1.78 8.38
CA HIS A 121 -5.04 2.03 8.48
C HIS A 121 -4.39 1.33 9.67
N ASN A 122 -5.11 1.18 10.79
CA ASN A 122 -4.61 0.44 11.95
C ASN A 122 -4.69 -1.07 11.74
N HIS A 123 -5.74 -1.55 11.05
CA HIS A 123 -5.94 -2.97 10.78
C HIS A 123 -4.94 -3.48 9.72
N PHE A 124 -4.82 -2.78 8.59
CA PHE A 124 -3.88 -3.08 7.50
C PHE A 124 -2.59 -2.27 7.65
N ALA A 125 -1.98 -2.38 8.83
CA ALA A 125 -0.84 -1.56 9.19
C ALA A 125 0.36 -1.77 8.28
N ASN A 126 1.01 -0.68 7.91
CA ASN A 126 2.28 -0.65 7.21
C ASN A 126 3.19 0.45 7.75
N ASN A 127 4.39 0.58 7.19
CA ASN A 127 5.38 1.52 7.70
C ASN A 127 6.02 2.35 6.59
N GLU A 128 5.89 3.69 6.71
CA GLU A 128 6.50 4.65 5.80
C GLU A 128 8.01 4.44 5.63
N SER A 129 8.72 4.10 6.71
CA SER A 129 10.16 3.91 6.65
C SER A 129 10.61 2.75 5.74
N LYS A 130 9.72 1.78 5.47
CA LYS A 130 9.94 0.71 4.49
C LYS A 130 9.43 1.12 3.11
N ILE A 131 8.21 1.65 3.00
CA ILE A 131 7.55 1.99 1.73
C ILE A 131 8.27 3.14 1.01
N ARG A 132 8.56 4.23 1.72
CA ARG A 132 9.33 5.39 1.25
C ARG A 132 8.81 6.05 -0.02
N ASP A 133 7.51 5.91 -0.28
CA ASP A 133 6.82 6.49 -1.43
C ASP A 133 5.47 7.05 -0.97
N TYR A 134 5.37 8.38 -0.87
CA TYR A 134 4.17 9.07 -0.43
C TYR A 134 2.96 8.79 -1.33
N ARG A 135 3.17 8.55 -2.64
CA ARG A 135 2.10 8.30 -3.60
C ARG A 135 1.39 6.98 -3.30
N LYS A 136 2.15 5.93 -2.93
CA LYS A 136 1.62 4.64 -2.49
C LYS A 136 0.81 4.79 -1.21
N LEU A 137 1.31 5.56 -0.23
CA LEU A 137 0.61 5.83 1.02
C LEU A 137 -0.67 6.65 0.81
N LEU A 138 -0.62 7.65 -0.07
CA LEU A 138 -1.79 8.45 -0.45
C LEU A 138 -2.85 7.60 -1.16
N LEU A 139 -2.43 6.76 -2.10
CA LEU A 139 -3.32 5.83 -2.82
C LEU A 139 -4.01 4.89 -1.83
N GLN A 140 -3.26 4.31 -0.91
CA GLN A 140 -3.80 3.44 0.14
C GLN A 140 -4.82 4.17 1.02
N ASN A 141 -4.53 5.39 1.44
CA ASN A 141 -5.47 6.21 2.20
C ASN A 141 -6.78 6.45 1.44
N LYS A 142 -6.69 6.75 0.12
CA LYS A 142 -7.85 6.90 -0.76
C LYS A 142 -8.63 5.58 -0.89
N THR A 143 -7.95 4.46 -1.02
CA THR A 143 -8.55 3.11 -1.09
C THR A 143 -9.32 2.78 0.20
N PHE A 144 -8.74 3.01 1.36
CA PHE A 144 -9.42 2.77 2.63
C PHE A 144 -10.64 3.67 2.83
N ARG A 145 -10.57 4.92 2.38
CA ARG A 145 -11.73 5.83 2.42
C ARG A 145 -12.83 5.37 1.49
N LEU A 146 -12.50 4.95 0.29
CA LEU A 146 -13.48 4.44 -0.68
C LEU A 146 -14.23 3.21 -0.15
N HIS A 147 -13.57 2.37 0.63
CA HIS A 147 -14.14 1.15 1.20
C HIS A 147 -14.47 1.27 2.69
N ALA A 148 -14.53 2.49 3.25
CA ALA A 148 -14.57 2.74 4.69
C ALA A 148 -15.66 1.96 5.43
N THR A 149 -16.89 1.95 4.92
CA THR A 149 -18.05 1.22 5.46
C THR A 149 -18.60 0.19 4.47
N GLY A 150 -17.84 -0.13 3.44
CA GLY A 150 -18.23 -1.06 2.40
C GLY A 150 -18.11 -2.54 2.80
N ASN A 151 -18.19 -3.40 1.80
CA ASN A 151 -18.03 -4.83 1.98
C ASN A 151 -16.57 -5.19 2.28
N PHE A 152 -16.33 -5.93 3.37
CA PHE A 152 -14.99 -6.30 3.81
C PHE A 152 -14.20 -7.09 2.75
N ARG A 153 -14.87 -8.00 2.00
CA ARG A 153 -14.20 -8.73 0.91
C ARG A 153 -13.64 -7.78 -0.15
N ASN A 154 -14.41 -6.77 -0.54
CA ASN A 154 -13.96 -5.80 -1.54
C ASN A 154 -12.78 -4.97 -1.02
N LEU A 155 -12.83 -4.56 0.25
CA LEU A 155 -11.73 -3.88 0.91
C LEU A 155 -10.48 -4.77 0.97
N LEU A 156 -10.62 -6.04 1.37
CA LEU A 156 -9.52 -7.00 1.46
C LEU A 156 -8.85 -7.20 0.11
N VAL A 157 -9.63 -7.42 -0.96
CA VAL A 157 -9.10 -7.58 -2.32
C VAL A 157 -8.39 -6.32 -2.79
N ALA A 158 -8.97 -5.14 -2.54
CA ALA A 158 -8.34 -3.86 -2.88
C ALA A 158 -7.01 -3.67 -2.11
N THR A 159 -6.99 -4.01 -0.82
CA THR A 159 -5.79 -3.93 0.02
C THR A 159 -4.72 -4.94 -0.38
N ALA A 160 -5.12 -6.16 -0.73
CA ALA A 160 -4.18 -7.19 -1.20
C ALA A 160 -3.48 -6.80 -2.51
N LYS A 161 -4.13 -5.98 -3.34
CA LYS A 161 -3.57 -5.43 -4.59
C LYS A 161 -2.96 -4.04 -4.43
N ASP A 162 -3.00 -3.49 -3.23
CA ASP A 162 -2.48 -2.15 -2.96
C ASP A 162 -0.95 -2.11 -3.07
N PRO A 163 -0.36 -1.17 -3.85
CA PRO A 163 1.08 -1.10 -4.07
C PRO A 163 1.90 -0.85 -2.80
N ALA A 164 1.35 -0.16 -1.81
CA ALA A 164 2.03 0.03 -0.53
C ALA A 164 2.10 -1.28 0.25
N MET A 165 1.01 -2.06 0.26
CA MET A 165 0.92 -3.34 0.95
C MET A 165 1.80 -4.40 0.29
N LEU A 166 1.73 -4.54 -1.04
CA LEU A 166 2.58 -5.48 -1.79
C LEU A 166 4.07 -5.19 -1.57
N TYR A 167 4.44 -3.92 -1.56
CA TYR A 167 5.82 -3.51 -1.30
C TYR A 167 6.22 -3.78 0.16
N PHE A 168 5.34 -3.44 1.10
CA PHE A 168 5.60 -3.61 2.53
C PHE A 168 5.78 -5.08 2.92
N LEU A 169 5.05 -5.99 2.29
CA LEU A 169 5.08 -7.43 2.57
C LEU A 169 5.96 -8.24 1.60
N ASP A 170 6.80 -7.55 0.81
CA ASP A 170 7.77 -8.16 -0.11
C ASP A 170 7.15 -9.11 -1.15
N ALA A 171 5.90 -8.84 -1.59
CA ALA A 171 5.17 -9.68 -2.53
C ALA A 171 5.94 -9.91 -3.85
N GLY A 172 6.66 -8.91 -4.37
CA GLY A 172 7.50 -9.03 -5.57
C GLY A 172 8.66 -10.03 -5.46
N GLN A 173 9.01 -10.47 -4.23
CA GLN A 173 10.00 -11.51 -3.98
C GLN A 173 9.39 -12.92 -3.96
N ASN A 174 8.05 -13.04 -3.99
CA ASN A 174 7.34 -14.30 -3.98
C ASN A 174 7.24 -14.87 -5.40
N ILE A 175 8.09 -15.83 -5.74
CA ILE A 175 8.24 -16.37 -7.08
C ILE A 175 8.14 -17.90 -7.10
N LYS A 176 7.70 -18.44 -8.24
CA LYS A 176 7.69 -19.88 -8.49
C LYS A 176 9.05 -20.52 -8.19
N GLY A 177 9.04 -21.60 -7.44
CA GLY A 177 10.25 -22.33 -7.04
C GLY A 177 10.95 -21.76 -5.79
N ALA A 178 10.63 -20.54 -5.38
CA ALA A 178 11.10 -19.91 -4.14
C ALA A 178 9.98 -19.04 -3.53
N PRO A 179 8.86 -19.65 -3.08
CA PRO A 179 7.75 -18.89 -2.52
C PRO A 179 8.17 -18.17 -1.22
N ASN A 180 7.72 -16.92 -1.09
CA ASN A 180 7.88 -16.12 0.12
C ASN A 180 6.53 -16.07 0.85
N GLU A 181 6.49 -16.58 2.06
CA GLU A 181 5.26 -16.73 2.85
C GLU A 181 4.77 -15.43 3.49
N ASN A 182 5.60 -14.39 3.55
CA ASN A 182 5.31 -13.19 4.35
C ASN A 182 3.94 -12.58 3.98
N PHE A 183 3.70 -12.31 2.71
CA PHE A 183 2.44 -11.74 2.24
C PHE A 183 1.25 -12.64 2.56
N ALA A 184 1.33 -13.94 2.25
CA ALA A 184 0.26 -14.90 2.50
C ALA A 184 -0.05 -15.04 4.00
N ARG A 185 0.99 -15.07 4.83
CA ARG A 185 0.85 -15.16 6.29
C ARG A 185 0.10 -13.96 6.84
N GLU A 186 0.50 -12.75 6.48
CA GLU A 186 -0.17 -11.54 6.96
C GLU A 186 -1.63 -11.45 6.52
N ILE A 187 -1.93 -11.80 5.25
CA ILE A 187 -3.31 -11.85 4.75
C ILE A 187 -4.16 -12.83 5.57
N MET A 188 -3.66 -14.03 5.84
CA MET A 188 -4.42 -15.06 6.53
C MET A 188 -4.45 -14.83 8.05
N GLU A 189 -3.33 -14.48 8.65
CA GLU A 189 -3.19 -14.41 10.10
C GLU A 189 -3.68 -13.09 10.67
N LEU A 190 -3.10 -11.96 10.24
CA LEU A 190 -3.39 -10.66 10.86
C LEU A 190 -4.61 -9.98 10.26
N PHE A 191 -4.88 -10.19 8.97
CA PHE A 191 -5.90 -9.41 8.28
C PHE A 191 -7.24 -10.13 8.13
N THR A 192 -7.30 -11.49 8.27
CA THR A 192 -8.54 -12.23 8.07
C THR A 192 -8.83 -13.29 9.13
N LEU A 193 -8.15 -14.44 9.09
CA LEU A 193 -8.55 -15.63 9.83
C LEU A 193 -8.22 -15.59 11.33
N GLY A 194 -7.10 -14.95 11.67
CA GLY A 194 -6.53 -15.01 13.02
C GLY A 194 -5.74 -16.29 13.28
N VAL A 195 -4.86 -16.22 14.29
CA VAL A 195 -4.02 -17.33 14.71
C VAL A 195 -4.87 -18.56 15.09
N GLY A 196 -4.46 -19.74 14.64
CA GLY A 196 -5.10 -21.01 15.00
C GLY A 196 -6.26 -21.44 14.09
N ASN A 197 -6.63 -20.64 13.11
CA ASN A 197 -7.70 -20.96 12.15
C ASN A 197 -7.17 -21.44 10.78
N TYR A 198 -5.90 -21.78 10.70
CA TYR A 198 -5.21 -22.33 9.52
C TYR A 198 -4.05 -23.22 9.99
N GLU A 199 -3.49 -24.01 9.08
CA GLU A 199 -2.27 -24.76 9.30
C GLU A 199 -1.10 -24.14 8.51
N GLU A 200 0.15 -24.37 8.95
CA GLU A 200 1.35 -23.88 8.25
C GLU A 200 1.41 -24.31 6.77
N LYS A 201 0.84 -25.46 6.44
CA LYS A 201 0.72 -25.88 5.03
C LYS A 201 -0.16 -24.94 4.20
N ASP A 202 -1.23 -24.39 4.81
CA ASP A 202 -2.15 -23.46 4.11
C ASP A 202 -1.43 -22.16 3.76
N ILE A 203 -0.58 -21.65 4.67
CA ILE A 203 0.26 -20.48 4.39
C ILE A 203 1.20 -20.73 3.21
N ARG A 204 1.88 -21.89 3.18
CA ARG A 204 2.79 -22.23 2.07
C ARG A 204 2.06 -22.35 0.74
N GLU A 205 0.90 -22.99 0.74
CA GLU A 205 0.09 -23.16 -0.46
C GLU A 205 -0.53 -21.83 -0.93
N ALA A 206 -0.97 -20.97 0.01
CA ALA A 206 -1.42 -19.61 -0.28
C ALA A 206 -0.27 -18.76 -0.85
N ALA A 207 0.94 -18.86 -0.29
CA ALA A 207 2.11 -18.17 -0.83
C ALA A 207 2.37 -18.58 -2.29
N ARG A 208 2.21 -19.87 -2.64
CA ARG A 208 2.30 -20.35 -4.02
C ARG A 208 1.21 -19.76 -4.92
N ALA A 209 -0.02 -19.55 -4.39
CA ALA A 209 -1.09 -18.88 -5.12
C ALA A 209 -0.79 -17.42 -5.43
N PHE A 210 -0.14 -16.71 -4.51
CA PHE A 210 0.28 -15.31 -4.69
C PHE A 210 1.59 -15.12 -5.46
N THR A 211 2.27 -16.19 -5.89
CA THR A 211 3.51 -16.05 -6.66
C THR A 211 3.30 -15.21 -7.92
N GLY A 212 4.26 -14.32 -8.22
CA GLY A 212 4.23 -13.43 -9.37
C GLY A 212 3.43 -12.15 -9.17
N TRP A 213 2.77 -11.95 -8.00
CA TRP A 213 2.18 -10.67 -7.67
C TRP A 213 3.27 -9.64 -7.40
N ASP A 214 3.14 -8.47 -8.03
CA ASP A 214 4.14 -7.40 -7.96
C ASP A 214 3.49 -6.04 -8.24
N THR A 215 4.27 -4.99 -8.24
CA THR A 215 3.85 -3.64 -8.61
C THR A 215 4.72 -3.07 -9.72
N ASN A 216 4.11 -2.37 -10.65
CA ASN A 216 4.79 -1.46 -11.55
C ASN A 216 4.39 -0.02 -11.18
N ASP A 217 5.27 0.69 -10.49
CA ASP A 217 5.00 1.99 -9.88
C ASP A 217 3.79 1.96 -8.93
N LEU A 218 2.66 2.51 -9.30
CA LEU A 218 1.40 2.53 -8.52
C LEU A 218 0.40 1.46 -8.98
N GLU A 219 0.73 0.65 -9.96
CA GLU A 219 -0.16 -0.34 -10.51
C GLU A 219 0.16 -1.75 -10.00
N PHE A 220 -0.88 -2.50 -9.66
CA PHE A 220 -0.79 -3.93 -9.41
C PHE A 220 -0.54 -4.68 -10.72
N ILE A 221 0.40 -5.61 -10.71
CA ILE A 221 0.69 -6.48 -11.85
C ILE A 221 0.82 -7.93 -11.40
N VAL A 222 0.56 -8.86 -12.33
CA VAL A 222 0.86 -10.29 -12.17
C VAL A 222 1.89 -10.71 -13.23
N ASN A 223 3.09 -11.05 -12.78
CA ASN A 223 4.12 -11.63 -13.65
C ASN A 223 3.88 -13.13 -13.82
N LYS A 224 3.31 -13.51 -14.97
CA LYS A 224 2.95 -14.91 -15.28
C LYS A 224 4.15 -15.86 -15.30
N ASP A 225 5.33 -15.38 -15.68
CA ASP A 225 6.54 -16.22 -15.74
C ASP A 225 7.05 -16.60 -14.34
N LYS A 226 6.69 -15.77 -13.33
CA LYS A 226 7.02 -15.99 -11.93
C LYS A 226 5.91 -16.73 -11.17
N HIS A 227 4.74 -16.97 -11.79
CA HIS A 227 3.61 -17.59 -11.13
C HIS A 227 3.71 -19.14 -11.12
N ASP A 228 3.38 -19.75 -9.99
CA ASP A 228 3.22 -21.20 -9.84
C ASP A 228 1.79 -21.62 -10.25
N SER A 229 1.66 -22.18 -11.44
CA SER A 229 0.38 -22.65 -11.99
C SER A 229 -0.01 -24.10 -11.60
N ASN A 230 0.78 -24.76 -10.73
CA ASN A 230 0.44 -26.09 -10.26
C ASN A 230 -0.76 -26.07 -9.28
N LYS A 231 -1.37 -27.23 -9.04
CA LYS A 231 -2.41 -27.39 -8.03
C LYS A 231 -1.89 -27.03 -6.64
N LYS A 232 -2.75 -26.43 -5.84
CA LYS A 232 -2.53 -26.04 -4.45
C LYS A 232 -3.68 -26.53 -3.61
N THR A 233 -3.43 -26.80 -2.34
CA THR A 233 -4.49 -27.16 -1.37
C THR A 233 -4.47 -26.15 -0.25
N ILE A 234 -5.50 -25.32 -0.17
CA ILE A 234 -5.63 -24.20 0.79
C ILE A 234 -6.92 -24.41 1.56
N LEU A 235 -6.86 -24.48 2.89
CA LEU A 235 -8.01 -24.65 3.78
C LEU A 235 -8.88 -25.85 3.35
N GLY A 236 -8.25 -26.97 2.94
CA GLY A 236 -8.91 -28.18 2.51
C GLY A 236 -9.44 -28.19 1.06
N HIS A 237 -9.38 -27.10 0.34
CA HIS A 237 -9.78 -26.99 -1.07
C HIS A 237 -8.58 -27.16 -1.99
N THR A 238 -8.72 -27.99 -3.04
CA THR A 238 -7.65 -28.26 -4.01
C THR A 238 -8.02 -27.71 -5.39
N GLY A 239 -7.15 -26.89 -5.97
CA GLY A 239 -7.36 -26.31 -7.29
C GLY A 239 -6.08 -25.63 -7.84
N ASN A 240 -6.17 -25.12 -9.06
CA ASN A 240 -5.12 -24.29 -9.66
C ASN A 240 -5.28 -22.82 -9.23
N PHE A 241 -5.38 -22.61 -7.92
CA PHE A 241 -5.64 -21.29 -7.36
C PHE A 241 -4.58 -20.28 -7.76
N THR A 242 -5.03 -19.07 -8.07
CA THR A 242 -4.27 -17.85 -8.14
C THR A 242 -4.59 -17.00 -6.90
N GLY A 243 -3.93 -15.88 -6.71
CA GLY A 243 -4.25 -14.99 -5.59
C GLY A 243 -5.63 -14.29 -5.71
N GLU A 244 -6.35 -14.48 -6.81
CA GLU A 244 -7.69 -13.90 -7.03
C GLU A 244 -8.83 -14.73 -6.41
N GLU A 245 -8.65 -16.06 -6.26
CA GLU A 245 -9.63 -16.97 -5.67
C GLU A 245 -9.51 -17.03 -4.16
#